data_132899af2c80ea2316e98376825d2e90
#
_entry.id   132899af2c80ea2316e98376825d2e90
#
_cell.length_a   1.000
_cell.length_b   1.000
_cell.length_c   1.000
_cell.angle_alpha   90.00
_cell.angle_beta   90.00
_cell.angle_gamma   90.00
#
_symmetry.space_group_name_H-M   'P 1'
#
loop_
_entity.id
_entity.type
_entity.pdbx_description
1 polymer ?
#
loop_
_entity_poly.entity_id
_entity_poly.type
_entity_poly.pdbx_seq_one_letter_code
_entity_poly.pdbx_strand_id
1 'polypeptide(L)'
;MEIFGKSVSGRDLAVLYFSHGPFAGNRDKKPLVLIFCQQHGDEPSGKEAALLLAKALLSRNSKILDHLDILLIPSINPDGSEMRQRRNANNRDLNRNHLLLSEPETLALHQLFQQWFPEITLDVHEYNAIDSWWIKQGMIKNADEMLGWLSNLNIDPTIRSFSRDIFYPSMKKLLERDGFIFSPYIVGTPDENDRLRYSTNDIDDGRQSLGIYNTLSFILEGKRYGDVDNMLERRTSAQLSAMMAFLQT
;
A
#
# COMPACT_ATOMS: atom_id res chain seq x y z
N MET A 1 -3.21 -16.09 11.73
CA MET A 1 -4.15 -14.94 11.71
C MET A 1 -4.35 -14.48 13.14
N GLU A 2 -4.35 -13.18 13.35
CA GLU A 2 -4.57 -12.53 14.64
C GLU A 2 -5.47 -11.30 14.45
N ILE A 3 -6.26 -10.96 15.46
CA ILE A 3 -6.99 -9.70 15.51
C ILE A 3 -6.13 -8.72 16.30
N PHE A 4 -5.59 -7.70 15.60
CA PHE A 4 -4.68 -6.73 16.19
C PHE A 4 -5.37 -5.42 16.62
N GLY A 5 -6.66 -5.27 16.37
CA GLY A 5 -7.44 -4.10 16.73
C GLY A 5 -8.91 -4.19 16.36
N LYS A 6 -9.61 -3.09 16.58
CA LYS A 6 -11.02 -2.90 16.22
C LYS A 6 -11.18 -1.56 15.48
N SER A 7 -12.10 -1.52 14.51
CA SER A 7 -12.54 -0.27 13.89
C SER A 7 -13.43 0.55 14.82
N VAL A 8 -13.78 1.77 14.42
CA VAL A 8 -14.73 2.63 15.14
C VAL A 8 -16.05 1.90 15.43
N SER A 9 -16.58 1.14 14.48
CA SER A 9 -17.82 0.37 14.64
C SER A 9 -17.62 -1.00 15.31
N GLY A 10 -16.44 -1.28 15.82
CA GLY A 10 -16.12 -2.53 16.54
C GLY A 10 -15.82 -3.74 15.66
N ARG A 11 -15.66 -3.57 14.34
CA ARG A 11 -15.26 -4.65 13.41
C ARG A 11 -13.81 -5.04 13.64
N ASP A 12 -13.49 -6.32 13.46
CA ASP A 12 -12.14 -6.86 13.62
C ASP A 12 -11.17 -6.33 12.57
N LEU A 13 -9.98 -5.91 13.04
CA LEU A 13 -8.81 -5.66 12.21
C LEU A 13 -7.92 -6.89 12.26
N ALA A 14 -7.85 -7.61 11.15
CA ALA A 14 -7.14 -8.88 11.08
C ALA A 14 -5.80 -8.76 10.35
N VAL A 15 -4.76 -9.42 10.88
CA VAL A 15 -3.46 -9.59 10.22
C VAL A 15 -3.17 -11.07 9.98
N LEU A 16 -2.64 -11.38 8.82
CA LEU A 16 -2.19 -12.71 8.41
C LEU A 16 -0.67 -12.78 8.47
N TYR A 17 -0.14 -13.88 8.99
CA TYR A 17 1.29 -14.14 9.14
C TYR A 17 1.70 -15.24 8.17
N PHE A 18 2.73 -14.98 7.35
CA PHE A 18 3.28 -15.97 6.44
C PHE A 18 4.78 -16.12 6.64
N SER A 19 5.24 -17.35 6.84
CA SER A 19 6.65 -17.71 6.98
C SER A 19 6.86 -19.19 6.65
N HIS A 20 8.02 -19.51 6.08
CA HIS A 20 8.58 -20.85 6.15
C HIS A 20 9.51 -20.95 7.36
N GLY A 21 9.04 -21.51 8.46
CA GLY A 21 9.74 -21.64 9.73
C GLY A 21 9.21 -20.69 10.82
N PRO A 22 9.99 -20.46 11.91
CA PRO A 22 9.60 -19.54 12.97
C PRO A 22 9.46 -18.10 12.43
N PHE A 23 8.28 -17.49 12.61
CA PHE A 23 8.00 -16.14 12.15
C PHE A 23 8.95 -15.11 12.79
N ALA A 24 9.56 -14.26 11.98
CA ALA A 24 10.54 -13.25 12.39
C ALA A 24 11.76 -13.82 13.17
N GLY A 25 12.04 -15.12 13.02
CA GLY A 25 13.07 -15.81 13.79
C GLY A 25 14.51 -15.52 13.33
N ASN A 26 14.71 -15.00 12.12
CA ASN A 26 16.05 -14.69 11.56
C ASN A 26 16.01 -13.46 10.65
N ARG A 27 15.84 -12.29 11.26
CA ARG A 27 15.68 -11.01 10.56
C ARG A 27 16.89 -10.61 9.72
N ASP A 28 18.10 -11.02 10.09
CA ASP A 28 19.33 -10.69 9.34
C ASP A 28 19.37 -11.33 7.94
N LYS A 29 18.68 -12.45 7.76
CA LYS A 29 18.65 -13.20 6.49
C LYS A 29 17.29 -13.17 5.80
N LYS A 30 16.25 -12.85 6.54
CA LYS A 30 14.86 -12.93 6.09
C LYS A 30 14.08 -11.72 6.60
N PRO A 31 14.11 -10.63 5.82
CA PRO A 31 13.44 -9.40 6.23
C PRO A 31 11.93 -9.61 6.35
N LEU A 32 11.31 -8.82 7.22
CA LEU A 32 9.88 -8.77 7.44
C LEU A 32 9.25 -7.70 6.58
N VAL A 33 8.23 -8.06 5.84
CA VAL A 33 7.42 -7.18 5.00
C VAL A 33 6.04 -7.01 5.62
N LEU A 34 5.57 -5.78 5.76
CA LEU A 34 4.18 -5.46 6.09
C LEU A 34 3.47 -4.92 4.86
N ILE A 35 2.44 -5.62 4.40
CA ILE A 35 1.52 -5.13 3.36
C ILE A 35 0.19 -4.82 4.03
N PHE A 36 -0.33 -3.62 3.83
CA PHE A 36 -1.64 -3.22 4.35
C PHE A 36 -2.45 -2.51 3.28
N CYS A 37 -3.73 -2.88 3.21
CA CYS A 37 -4.62 -2.48 2.13
C CYS A 37 -5.87 -1.79 2.66
N GLN A 38 -6.53 -1.05 1.76
CA GLN A 38 -7.85 -0.49 1.96
C GLN A 38 -7.94 0.44 3.19
N GLN A 39 -7.04 1.40 3.31
CA GLN A 39 -7.22 2.55 4.20
C GLN A 39 -8.42 3.40 3.76
N HIS A 40 -8.66 3.49 2.43
CA HIS A 40 -9.87 4.06 1.87
C HIS A 40 -10.84 2.94 1.54
N GLY A 41 -12.04 2.97 2.14
CA GLY A 41 -13.00 1.88 2.04
C GLY A 41 -13.59 1.70 0.64
N ASP A 42 -13.55 2.75 -0.21
CA ASP A 42 -14.00 2.74 -1.60
C ASP A 42 -12.90 2.28 -2.60
N GLU A 43 -11.79 1.72 -2.09
CA GLU A 43 -10.66 1.19 -2.87
C GLU A 43 -10.53 -0.34 -2.67
N PRO A 44 -11.44 -1.15 -3.25
CA PRO A 44 -11.53 -2.57 -2.89
C PRO A 44 -10.48 -3.48 -3.55
N SER A 45 -9.86 -3.09 -4.69
CA SER A 45 -9.03 -4.04 -5.45
C SER A 45 -7.80 -4.52 -4.68
N GLY A 46 -7.21 -3.65 -3.83
CA GLY A 46 -6.10 -4.03 -2.96
C GLY A 46 -6.48 -5.09 -1.93
N LYS A 47 -7.68 -4.99 -1.32
CA LYS A 47 -8.22 -5.99 -0.41
C LYS A 47 -8.40 -7.33 -1.11
N GLU A 48 -9.06 -7.32 -2.27
CA GLU A 48 -9.30 -8.55 -3.04
C GLU A 48 -7.98 -9.19 -3.51
N ALA A 49 -7.01 -8.38 -3.95
CA ALA A 49 -5.69 -8.84 -4.33
C ALA A 49 -4.91 -9.43 -3.13
N ALA A 50 -5.04 -8.83 -1.93
CA ALA A 50 -4.43 -9.36 -0.72
C ALA A 50 -4.96 -10.76 -0.36
N LEU A 51 -6.25 -11.03 -0.55
CA LEU A 51 -6.83 -12.35 -0.33
C LEU A 51 -6.32 -13.37 -1.36
N LEU A 52 -6.16 -12.97 -2.63
CA LEU A 52 -5.55 -13.81 -3.66
C LEU A 52 -4.05 -14.04 -3.40
N LEU A 53 -3.33 -13.02 -2.95
CA LEU A 53 -1.93 -13.15 -2.52
C LEU A 53 -1.81 -14.14 -1.35
N ALA A 54 -2.67 -14.03 -0.34
CA ALA A 54 -2.71 -14.97 0.78
C ALA A 54 -2.87 -16.43 0.29
N LYS A 55 -3.79 -16.65 -0.65
CA LYS A 55 -3.98 -17.97 -1.30
C LYS A 55 -2.72 -18.43 -2.04
N ALA A 56 -2.05 -17.54 -2.76
CA ALA A 56 -0.80 -17.86 -3.48
C ALA A 56 0.34 -18.21 -2.52
N LEU A 57 0.49 -17.47 -1.42
CA LEU A 57 1.51 -17.70 -0.38
C LEU A 57 1.31 -19.03 0.37
N LEU A 58 0.06 -19.51 0.49
CA LEU A 58 -0.24 -20.82 1.08
C LEU A 58 0.14 -21.99 0.16
N SER A 59 0.46 -21.74 -1.11
CA SER A 59 0.95 -22.79 -2.01
C SER A 59 2.29 -23.33 -1.53
N ARG A 60 2.43 -24.66 -1.50
CA ARG A 60 3.70 -25.34 -1.13
C ARG A 60 4.90 -24.98 -2.02
N ASN A 61 4.65 -24.39 -3.17
CA ASN A 61 5.67 -23.96 -4.14
C ASN A 61 6.03 -22.49 -4.04
N SER A 62 5.53 -21.77 -3.04
CA SER A 62 5.86 -20.34 -2.86
C SER A 62 7.28 -20.18 -2.34
N LYS A 63 8.22 -19.88 -3.25
CA LYS A 63 9.63 -19.61 -2.90
C LYS A 63 9.82 -18.25 -2.20
N ILE A 64 8.82 -17.37 -2.24
CA ILE A 64 8.88 -16.04 -1.60
C ILE A 64 9.12 -16.20 -0.09
N LEU A 65 8.44 -17.16 0.54
CA LEU A 65 8.57 -17.41 1.97
C LEU A 65 9.88 -18.09 2.39
N ASP A 66 10.74 -18.44 1.46
CA ASP A 66 12.14 -18.85 1.77
C ASP A 66 13.02 -17.62 2.07
N HIS A 67 12.64 -16.45 1.58
CA HIS A 67 13.41 -15.22 1.64
C HIS A 67 12.77 -14.10 2.47
N LEU A 68 11.45 -14.14 2.67
CA LEU A 68 10.69 -13.10 3.36
C LEU A 68 9.76 -13.70 4.40
N ASP A 69 9.54 -12.97 5.50
CA ASP A 69 8.38 -13.10 6.36
C ASP A 69 7.38 -12.00 6.04
N ILE A 70 6.08 -12.29 6.06
CA ILE A 70 5.07 -11.35 5.59
C ILE A 70 3.96 -11.19 6.63
N LEU A 71 3.69 -9.94 7.01
CA LEU A 71 2.46 -9.47 7.65
C LEU A 71 1.55 -8.92 6.56
N LEU A 72 0.35 -9.47 6.43
CA LEU A 72 -0.62 -9.04 5.42
C LEU A 72 -1.92 -8.62 6.08
N ILE A 73 -2.32 -7.37 5.87
CA ILE A 73 -3.57 -6.79 6.36
C ILE A 73 -4.47 -6.50 5.16
N PRO A 74 -5.51 -7.32 4.91
CA PRO A 74 -6.37 -7.11 3.74
C PRO A 74 -7.20 -5.83 3.81
N SER A 75 -7.62 -5.39 5.00
CA SER A 75 -8.40 -4.16 5.15
C SER A 75 -8.11 -3.49 6.49
N ILE A 76 -7.70 -2.22 6.41
CA ILE A 76 -7.55 -1.33 7.57
C ILE A 76 -8.87 -0.62 7.90
N ASN A 77 -9.72 -0.39 6.89
CA ASN A 77 -10.96 0.38 7.04
C ASN A 77 -12.21 -0.47 6.71
N PRO A 78 -12.54 -1.46 7.56
CA PRO A 78 -13.71 -2.30 7.29
C PRO A 78 -15.04 -1.54 7.37
N ASP A 79 -15.12 -0.45 8.12
CA ASP A 79 -16.31 0.40 8.21
C ASP A 79 -16.55 1.16 6.91
N GLY A 80 -15.51 1.82 6.38
CA GLY A 80 -15.57 2.49 5.09
C GLY A 80 -15.81 1.52 3.94
N SER A 81 -15.25 0.30 4.02
CA SER A 81 -15.47 -0.76 3.04
C SER A 81 -16.95 -1.17 2.97
N GLU A 82 -17.59 -1.38 4.11
CA GLU A 82 -19.03 -1.70 4.19
C GLU A 82 -19.90 -0.58 3.61
N MET A 83 -19.56 0.67 3.92
CA MET A 83 -20.27 1.86 3.45
C MET A 83 -19.87 2.30 2.04
N ARG A 84 -18.89 1.63 1.40
CA ARG A 84 -18.30 1.99 0.10
C ARG A 84 -17.87 3.44 0.03
N GLN A 85 -17.25 3.92 1.09
CA GLN A 85 -16.77 5.31 1.20
C GLN A 85 -15.29 5.37 1.58
N ARG A 86 -14.64 6.45 1.16
CA ARG A 86 -13.22 6.70 1.43
C ARG A 86 -12.90 6.69 2.93
N ARG A 87 -13.71 7.36 3.72
CA ARG A 87 -13.46 7.66 5.13
C ARG A 87 -13.97 6.53 6.04
N ASN A 88 -13.45 6.46 7.29
CA ASN A 88 -13.94 5.55 8.30
C ASN A 88 -15.30 5.99 8.90
N ALA A 89 -15.82 5.27 9.89
CA ALA A 89 -17.11 5.58 10.50
C ALA A 89 -17.15 6.94 11.24
N ASN A 90 -16.01 7.47 11.66
CA ASN A 90 -15.89 8.84 12.20
C ASN A 90 -15.78 9.91 11.10
N ASN A 91 -15.97 9.55 9.85
CA ASN A 91 -15.79 10.44 8.69
C ASN A 91 -14.36 11.01 8.61
N ARG A 92 -13.34 10.24 9.03
CA ARG A 92 -11.93 10.61 8.97
C ARG A 92 -11.22 9.88 7.84
N ASP A 93 -10.32 10.57 7.15
CA ASP A 93 -9.40 9.99 6.19
C ASP A 93 -8.24 9.34 6.96
N LEU A 94 -8.18 8.00 6.95
CA LEU A 94 -7.15 7.27 7.68
C LEU A 94 -5.75 7.57 7.15
N ASN A 95 -5.61 7.76 5.82
CA ASN A 95 -4.33 8.11 5.21
C ASN A 95 -3.97 9.61 5.35
N ARG A 96 -4.57 10.29 6.36
CA ARG A 96 -4.22 11.62 6.87
C ARG A 96 -4.16 11.63 8.41
N ASN A 97 -4.15 10.44 9.01
CA ASN A 97 -4.22 10.29 10.46
C ASN A 97 -2.94 9.70 11.09
N HIS A 98 -1.94 9.34 10.28
CA HIS A 98 -0.73 8.65 10.72
C HIS A 98 0.20 9.49 11.62
N LEU A 99 0.02 10.79 11.66
CA LEU A 99 0.71 11.67 12.61
C LEU A 99 -0.08 11.82 13.93
N LEU A 100 -1.41 12.02 13.81
CA LEU A 100 -2.26 12.28 14.97
C LEU A 100 -2.64 11.01 15.73
N LEU A 101 -2.80 9.89 15.03
CA LEU A 101 -3.20 8.57 15.56
C LEU A 101 -4.48 8.64 16.41
N SER A 102 -5.41 9.51 16.03
CA SER A 102 -6.67 9.72 16.75
C SER A 102 -7.73 8.67 16.42
N GLU A 103 -7.58 7.97 15.30
CA GLU A 103 -8.51 6.92 14.88
C GLU A 103 -8.01 5.54 15.31
N PRO A 104 -8.90 4.66 15.78
CA PRO A 104 -8.51 3.36 16.32
C PRO A 104 -7.81 2.48 15.29
N GLU A 105 -8.18 2.58 14.01
CA GLU A 105 -7.60 1.80 12.93
C GLU A 105 -6.12 2.17 12.69
N THR A 106 -5.81 3.46 12.60
CA THR A 106 -4.43 3.94 12.42
C THR A 106 -3.58 3.72 13.66
N LEU A 107 -4.17 3.90 14.85
CA LEU A 107 -3.48 3.61 16.11
C LEU A 107 -3.11 2.12 16.21
N ALA A 108 -4.04 1.22 15.87
CA ALA A 108 -3.78 -0.23 15.90
C ALA A 108 -2.71 -0.62 14.87
N LEU A 109 -2.73 -0.04 13.66
CA LEU A 109 -1.68 -0.28 12.65
C LEU A 109 -0.29 0.14 13.16
N HIS A 110 -0.18 1.33 13.78
CA HIS A 110 1.09 1.79 14.34
C HIS A 110 1.55 0.94 15.53
N GLN A 111 0.64 0.45 16.37
CA GLN A 111 0.99 -0.49 17.45
C GLN A 111 1.52 -1.81 16.88
N LEU A 112 0.89 -2.37 15.87
CA LEU A 112 1.38 -3.57 15.19
C LEU A 112 2.74 -3.32 14.52
N PHE A 113 2.92 -2.17 13.84
CA PHE A 113 4.21 -1.76 13.28
C PHE A 113 5.30 -1.68 14.34
N GLN A 114 5.04 -1.04 15.48
CA GLN A 114 6.00 -0.92 16.58
C GLN A 114 6.31 -2.27 17.25
N GLN A 115 5.34 -3.17 17.31
CA GLN A 115 5.56 -4.52 17.85
C GLN A 115 6.52 -5.32 16.98
N TRP A 116 6.41 -5.23 15.67
CA TRP A 116 7.17 -6.06 14.72
C TRP A 116 8.32 -5.32 14.05
N PHE A 117 8.23 -4.03 13.90
CA PHE A 117 9.19 -3.14 13.26
C PHE A 117 9.70 -3.69 11.91
N PRO A 118 8.81 -3.88 10.90
CA PRO A 118 9.18 -4.48 9.62
C PRO A 118 10.19 -3.62 8.86
N GLU A 119 11.11 -4.27 8.14
CA GLU A 119 12.11 -3.60 7.30
C GLU A 119 11.49 -2.94 6.08
N ILE A 120 10.37 -3.51 5.59
CA ILE A 120 9.73 -3.07 4.36
C ILE A 120 8.23 -2.94 4.60
N THR A 121 7.60 -1.86 4.07
CA THR A 121 6.15 -1.71 4.09
C THR A 121 5.58 -1.33 2.72
N LEU A 122 4.38 -1.81 2.44
CA LEU A 122 3.60 -1.47 1.25
C LEU A 122 2.19 -1.07 1.65
N ASP A 123 1.84 0.18 1.40
CA ASP A 123 0.51 0.77 1.55
C ASP A 123 -0.23 0.70 0.21
N VAL A 124 -1.36 -0.01 0.16
CA VAL A 124 -2.03 -0.33 -1.11
C VAL A 124 -3.32 0.44 -1.27
N HIS A 125 -3.37 1.22 -2.34
CA HIS A 125 -4.41 2.19 -2.69
C HIS A 125 -4.90 2.07 -4.13
N GLU A 126 -5.86 2.92 -4.48
CA GLU A 126 -6.32 3.12 -5.86
C GLU A 126 -6.48 4.62 -6.17
N TYR A 127 -6.06 5.01 -7.35
CA TYR A 127 -6.29 6.35 -7.87
C TYR A 127 -7.40 6.36 -8.94
N ASN A 128 -8.15 7.47 -9.05
CA ASN A 128 -9.13 7.64 -10.12
C ASN A 128 -8.44 8.17 -11.40
N ALA A 129 -8.48 7.37 -12.48
CA ALA A 129 -7.87 7.73 -13.77
C ALA A 129 -8.61 8.87 -14.49
N ILE A 130 -9.91 9.00 -14.23
CA ILE A 130 -10.79 10.04 -14.80
C ILE A 130 -11.07 11.16 -13.80
N ASP A 131 -10.06 11.57 -13.06
CA ASP A 131 -10.14 12.75 -12.22
C ASP A 131 -10.37 14.02 -13.04
N SER A 132 -11.35 14.82 -12.62
CA SER A 132 -11.83 15.98 -13.39
C SER A 132 -10.74 17.06 -13.59
N TRP A 133 -9.80 17.17 -12.67
CA TRP A 133 -8.70 18.14 -12.79
C TRP A 133 -7.73 17.74 -13.91
N TRP A 134 -7.32 16.47 -13.96
CA TRP A 134 -6.43 15.97 -15.01
C TRP A 134 -7.06 16.09 -16.39
N ILE A 135 -8.37 15.76 -16.49
CA ILE A 135 -9.13 15.90 -17.76
C ILE A 135 -9.17 17.35 -18.21
N LYS A 136 -9.40 18.31 -17.30
CA LYS A 136 -9.38 19.74 -17.64
C LYS A 136 -8.02 20.22 -18.16
N GLN A 137 -6.93 19.58 -17.77
CA GLN A 137 -5.58 19.85 -18.29
C GLN A 137 -5.26 19.06 -19.56
N GLY A 138 -6.23 18.37 -20.15
CA GLY A 138 -6.02 17.52 -21.34
C GLY A 138 -5.21 16.26 -21.07
N MET A 139 -5.15 15.81 -19.81
CA MET A 139 -4.35 14.67 -19.38
C MET A 139 -5.22 13.60 -18.70
N ILE A 140 -4.81 12.37 -18.83
CA ILE A 140 -5.30 11.24 -18.05
C ILE A 140 -4.12 10.45 -17.47
N LYS A 141 -4.26 9.99 -16.23
CA LYS A 141 -3.32 9.01 -15.68
C LYS A 141 -3.66 7.65 -16.28
N ASN A 142 -2.71 7.02 -16.97
CA ASN A 142 -2.99 5.76 -17.68
C ASN A 142 -2.18 4.55 -17.15
N ALA A 143 -1.38 4.71 -16.12
CA ALA A 143 -0.67 3.56 -15.53
C ALA A 143 -1.67 2.59 -14.91
N ASP A 144 -1.50 1.28 -15.13
CA ASP A 144 -2.29 0.26 -14.42
C ASP A 144 -1.95 0.30 -12.92
N GLU A 145 -0.68 0.52 -12.61
CA GLU A 145 -0.16 0.68 -11.26
C GLU A 145 0.88 1.81 -11.19
N MET A 146 0.91 2.53 -10.08
CA MET A 146 1.95 3.52 -9.77
C MET A 146 2.60 3.18 -8.42
N LEU A 147 3.91 3.39 -8.31
CA LEU A 147 4.63 3.23 -7.04
C LEU A 147 5.21 4.57 -6.58
N GLY A 148 4.87 4.94 -5.35
CA GLY A 148 5.48 6.06 -4.65
C GLY A 148 6.52 5.58 -3.66
N TRP A 149 7.71 6.17 -3.75
CA TRP A 149 8.81 5.94 -2.82
C TRP A 149 8.90 7.03 -1.75
N LEU A 150 9.82 6.86 -0.82
CA LEU A 150 10.10 7.81 0.25
C LEU A 150 10.71 9.10 -0.29
N SER A 151 10.15 10.24 0.11
CA SER A 151 10.55 11.57 -0.36
C SER A 151 10.77 12.59 0.76
N ASN A 152 10.31 12.32 2.00
CA ASN A 152 10.53 13.21 3.12
C ASN A 152 12.03 13.33 3.43
N LEU A 153 12.53 14.57 3.55
CA LEU A 153 13.96 14.86 3.69
C LEU A 153 14.57 14.41 5.04
N ASN A 154 13.72 14.12 6.04
CA ASN A 154 14.18 13.59 7.33
C ASN A 154 14.45 12.07 7.30
N ILE A 155 14.11 11.39 6.20
CA ILE A 155 14.42 9.97 5.99
C ILE A 155 15.84 9.87 5.43
N ASP A 156 16.59 8.83 5.86
CA ASP A 156 17.97 8.60 5.39
C ASP A 156 18.05 8.67 3.86
N PRO A 157 18.97 9.47 3.30
CA PRO A 157 19.09 9.64 1.85
C PRO A 157 19.44 8.33 1.12
N THR A 158 20.11 7.37 1.78
CA THR A 158 20.42 6.06 1.18
C THR A 158 19.15 5.26 0.95
N ILE A 159 18.22 5.25 1.93
CA ILE A 159 16.91 4.59 1.80
C ILE A 159 16.10 5.23 0.68
N ARG A 160 16.07 6.59 0.63
CA ARG A 160 15.35 7.32 -0.42
C ARG A 160 15.92 7.06 -1.81
N SER A 161 17.23 7.06 -1.97
CA SER A 161 17.88 6.77 -3.26
C SER A 161 17.71 5.30 -3.66
N PHE A 162 17.87 4.36 -2.74
CA PHE A 162 17.65 2.94 -3.01
C PHE A 162 16.23 2.68 -3.50
N SER A 163 15.22 3.24 -2.83
CA SER A 163 13.82 3.05 -3.22
C SER A 163 13.51 3.59 -4.62
N ARG A 164 14.10 4.74 -4.99
CA ARG A 164 13.90 5.38 -6.30
C ARG A 164 14.73 4.76 -7.41
N ASP A 165 16.03 4.54 -7.15
CA ASP A 165 17.02 4.28 -8.20
C ASP A 165 17.30 2.78 -8.42
N ILE A 166 16.96 1.93 -7.43
CA ILE A 166 17.18 0.48 -7.48
C ILE A 166 15.83 -0.27 -7.44
N PHE A 167 15.04 -0.07 -6.39
CA PHE A 167 13.83 -0.85 -6.16
C PHE A 167 12.77 -0.58 -7.25
N TYR A 168 12.42 0.70 -7.47
CA TYR A 168 11.41 1.05 -8.47
C TYR A 168 11.74 0.53 -9.89
N PRO A 169 12.96 0.72 -10.45
CA PRO A 169 13.29 0.20 -11.78
C PRO A 169 13.26 -1.34 -11.86
N SER A 170 13.58 -2.04 -10.76
CA SER A 170 13.54 -3.51 -10.71
C SER A 170 12.10 -4.01 -10.74
N MET A 171 11.22 -3.45 -9.91
CA MET A 171 9.79 -3.77 -9.91
C MET A 171 9.12 -3.43 -11.26
N LYS A 172 9.50 -2.28 -11.87
CA LYS A 172 9.00 -1.87 -13.19
C LYS A 172 9.23 -2.94 -14.25
N LYS A 173 10.43 -3.51 -14.32
CA LYS A 173 10.76 -4.58 -15.28
C LYS A 173 9.88 -5.81 -15.12
N LEU A 174 9.53 -6.18 -13.89
CA LEU A 174 8.67 -7.32 -13.62
C LEU A 174 7.24 -7.06 -14.10
N LEU A 175 6.66 -5.91 -13.74
CA LEU A 175 5.30 -5.56 -14.13
C LEU A 175 5.12 -5.34 -15.63
N GLU A 176 6.06 -4.68 -16.29
CA GLU A 176 6.01 -4.48 -17.75
C GLU A 176 6.15 -5.80 -18.51
N ARG A 177 6.93 -6.75 -18.01
CA ARG A 177 6.98 -8.11 -18.56
C ARG A 177 5.62 -8.82 -18.47
N ASP A 178 4.88 -8.58 -17.39
CA ASP A 178 3.55 -9.15 -17.19
C ASP A 178 2.43 -8.39 -17.94
N GLY A 179 2.80 -7.36 -18.73
CA GLY A 179 1.90 -6.62 -19.63
C GLY A 179 1.16 -5.45 -18.97
N PHE A 180 1.59 -4.99 -17.79
CA PHE A 180 1.00 -3.84 -17.11
C PHE A 180 1.82 -2.56 -17.35
N ILE A 181 1.11 -1.44 -17.48
CA ILE A 181 1.74 -0.11 -17.54
C ILE A 181 2.05 0.34 -16.11
N PHE A 182 3.33 0.54 -15.82
CA PHE A 182 3.79 0.94 -14.49
C PHE A 182 4.54 2.27 -14.54
N SER A 183 4.20 3.19 -13.64
CA SER A 183 4.81 4.52 -13.58
C SER A 183 5.12 4.97 -12.14
N PRO A 184 5.96 6.01 -11.98
CA PRO A 184 6.09 6.68 -10.70
C PRO A 184 4.75 7.26 -10.23
N TYR A 185 4.53 7.27 -8.91
CA TYR A 185 3.39 7.95 -8.31
C TYR A 185 3.51 9.46 -8.49
N ILE A 186 2.53 10.03 -9.19
CA ILE A 186 2.48 11.46 -9.49
C ILE A 186 1.28 12.05 -8.76
N VAL A 187 1.54 13.10 -8.01
CA VAL A 187 0.54 13.91 -7.31
C VAL A 187 0.52 15.33 -7.85
N GLY A 188 -0.60 15.96 -7.70
CA GLY A 188 -0.84 17.36 -7.96
C GLY A 188 -2.24 17.69 -7.49
N THR A 189 -2.45 18.94 -7.05
CA THR A 189 -3.78 19.41 -6.67
C THR A 189 -4.39 20.28 -7.77
N PRO A 190 -5.71 20.53 -7.72
CA PRO A 190 -6.38 21.49 -8.62
C PRO A 190 -5.96 22.95 -8.39
N ASP A 191 -5.12 23.24 -7.41
CA ASP A 191 -4.63 24.58 -7.15
C ASP A 191 -3.67 25.01 -8.27
N GLU A 192 -3.89 26.17 -8.87
CA GLU A 192 -3.05 26.74 -9.92
C GLU A 192 -1.59 26.95 -9.48
N ASN A 193 -1.34 27.00 -8.18
CA ASN A 193 -0.02 27.13 -7.56
C ASN A 193 0.64 25.77 -7.25
N ASP A 194 -0.07 24.63 -7.40
CA ASP A 194 0.48 23.33 -7.11
C ASP A 194 1.12 22.71 -8.36
N ARG A 195 2.37 22.31 -8.23
CA ARG A 195 3.13 21.70 -9.32
C ARG A 195 2.95 20.18 -9.30
N LEU A 196 2.90 19.58 -10.48
CA LEU A 196 3.05 18.15 -10.61
C LEU A 196 4.38 17.72 -9.99
N ARG A 197 4.33 16.74 -9.10
CA ARG A 197 5.50 16.22 -8.41
C ARG A 197 5.42 14.71 -8.21
N TYR A 198 6.56 14.09 -8.08
CA TYR A 198 6.63 12.72 -7.64
C TYR A 198 6.42 12.67 -6.13
N SER A 199 5.30 12.05 -5.70
CA SER A 199 5.03 11.82 -4.29
C SER A 199 4.70 13.08 -3.47
N THR A 200 4.25 12.88 -2.23
CA THR A 200 4.12 13.89 -1.18
C THR A 200 5.28 13.77 -0.20
N ASN A 201 5.54 14.82 0.59
CA ASN A 201 6.53 14.79 1.68
C ASN A 201 5.87 14.78 3.07
N ASP A 202 4.53 14.73 3.10
CA ASP A 202 3.75 14.81 4.33
C ASP A 202 3.89 13.52 5.12
N ILE A 203 4.09 13.64 6.44
CA ILE A 203 4.22 12.49 7.35
C ILE A 203 2.88 12.07 7.96
N ASP A 204 1.80 12.57 7.45
CA ASP A 204 0.43 12.17 7.85
C ASP A 204 -0.12 11.01 7.02
N ASP A 205 0.58 10.61 5.93
CA ASP A 205 0.29 9.42 5.14
C ASP A 205 1.00 8.16 5.67
N GLY A 206 0.45 6.98 5.37
CA GLY A 206 0.97 5.70 5.85
C GLY A 206 2.42 5.44 5.42
N ARG A 207 2.76 5.76 4.19
CA ARG A 207 4.10 5.54 3.64
C ARG A 207 5.16 6.40 4.33
N GLN A 208 4.99 7.72 4.36
CA GLN A 208 6.02 8.61 4.90
C GLN A 208 6.12 8.49 6.42
N SER A 209 4.99 8.28 7.12
CA SER A 209 4.99 8.13 8.57
C SER A 209 5.74 6.88 9.05
N LEU A 210 5.60 5.75 8.34
CA LEU A 210 6.36 4.54 8.65
C LEU A 210 7.80 4.65 8.16
N GLY A 211 8.02 5.35 7.04
CA GLY A 211 9.34 5.60 6.49
C GLY A 211 10.23 6.46 7.39
N ILE A 212 9.67 7.33 8.25
CA ILE A 212 10.47 8.17 9.16
C ILE A 212 11.28 7.34 10.17
N TYR A 213 10.90 6.10 10.39
CA TYR A 213 11.65 5.13 11.21
C TYR A 213 12.78 4.43 10.43
N ASN A 214 13.11 4.91 9.24
CA ASN A 214 14.06 4.29 8.30
C ASN A 214 13.62 2.90 7.79
N THR A 215 12.32 2.65 7.81
CA THR A 215 11.70 1.52 7.11
C THR A 215 11.63 1.82 5.61
N LEU A 216 11.93 0.86 4.76
CA LEU A 216 11.78 0.97 3.30
C LEU A 216 10.30 0.91 2.95
N SER A 217 9.64 2.07 2.89
CA SER A 217 8.19 2.20 2.80
C SER A 217 7.73 2.73 1.45
N PHE A 218 6.66 2.14 0.91
CA PHE A 218 6.10 2.47 -0.40
C PHE A 218 4.57 2.64 -0.35
N ILE A 219 4.04 3.37 -1.32
CA ILE A 219 2.62 3.37 -1.66
C ILE A 219 2.43 2.82 -3.07
N LEU A 220 1.47 1.92 -3.22
CA LEU A 220 1.03 1.37 -4.49
C LEU A 220 -0.35 1.92 -4.82
N GLU A 221 -0.53 2.43 -6.02
CA GLU A 221 -1.76 3.07 -6.47
C GLU A 221 -2.26 2.40 -7.76
N GLY A 222 -3.28 1.54 -7.63
CA GLY A 222 -3.94 0.89 -8.75
C GLY A 222 -4.92 1.82 -9.46
N LYS A 223 -5.06 1.64 -10.77
CA LYS A 223 -5.96 2.42 -11.60
C LYS A 223 -7.41 2.02 -11.44
N ARG A 224 -8.29 2.98 -11.09
CA ARG A 224 -9.74 2.77 -11.17
C ARG A 224 -10.41 3.80 -12.10
N TYR A 225 -11.62 3.46 -12.57
CA TYR A 225 -12.42 4.30 -13.46
C TYR A 225 -13.76 4.65 -12.77
N GLY A 226 -13.79 5.69 -11.98
CA GLY A 226 -15.00 6.21 -11.34
C GLY A 226 -15.61 5.24 -10.33
N ASP A 227 -16.58 4.43 -10.76
CA ASP A 227 -17.34 3.53 -9.89
C ASP A 227 -16.47 2.48 -9.18
N VAL A 228 -16.80 2.20 -7.92
CA VAL A 228 -16.09 1.27 -7.04
C VAL A 228 -16.00 -0.14 -7.62
N ASP A 229 -17.04 -0.63 -8.29
CA ASP A 229 -17.10 -1.99 -8.84
C ASP A 229 -16.62 -2.08 -10.30
N ASN A 230 -16.41 -0.94 -10.97
CA ASN A 230 -16.04 -0.94 -12.38
C ASN A 230 -14.69 -1.63 -12.61
N MET A 231 -14.69 -2.66 -13.46
CA MET A 231 -13.51 -3.45 -13.82
C MET A 231 -12.75 -4.05 -12.62
N LEU A 232 -13.44 -4.36 -11.52
CA LEU A 232 -12.83 -4.80 -10.26
C LEU A 232 -11.91 -6.03 -10.46
N GLU A 233 -12.32 -7.01 -11.26
CA GLU A 233 -11.50 -8.21 -11.55
C GLU A 233 -10.16 -7.85 -12.19
N ARG A 234 -10.16 -6.96 -13.21
CA ARG A 234 -8.94 -6.50 -13.87
C ARG A 234 -8.04 -5.72 -12.90
N ARG A 235 -8.62 -4.83 -12.11
CA ARG A 235 -7.91 -4.03 -11.10
C ARG A 235 -7.28 -4.91 -10.03
N THR A 236 -8.03 -5.90 -9.55
CA THR A 236 -7.54 -6.92 -8.60
C THR A 236 -6.38 -7.70 -9.19
N SER A 237 -6.45 -8.09 -10.47
CA SER A 237 -5.35 -8.80 -11.15
C SER A 237 -4.10 -7.93 -11.25
N ALA A 238 -4.23 -6.64 -11.58
CA ALA A 238 -3.11 -5.70 -11.65
C ALA A 238 -2.46 -5.52 -10.27
N GLN A 239 -3.25 -5.27 -9.24
CA GLN A 239 -2.79 -5.14 -7.84
C GLN A 239 -2.07 -6.42 -7.36
N LEU A 240 -2.62 -7.62 -7.66
CA LEU A 240 -1.98 -8.87 -7.32
C LEU A 240 -0.61 -9.02 -8.00
N SER A 241 -0.54 -8.73 -9.31
CA SER A 241 0.72 -8.78 -10.05
C SER A 241 1.74 -7.79 -9.48
N ALA A 242 1.28 -6.59 -9.08
CA ALA A 242 2.14 -5.58 -8.48
C ALA A 242 2.64 -6.01 -7.09
N MET A 243 1.80 -6.59 -6.23
CA MET A 243 2.22 -7.14 -4.93
C MET A 243 3.21 -8.29 -5.10
N MET A 244 2.99 -9.18 -6.08
CA MET A 244 3.90 -10.29 -6.38
C MET A 244 5.25 -9.77 -6.90
N ALA A 245 5.25 -8.80 -7.81
CA ALA A 245 6.47 -8.15 -8.29
C ALA A 245 7.22 -7.45 -7.16
N PHE A 246 6.52 -6.76 -6.26
CA PHE A 246 7.09 -6.13 -5.08
C PHE A 246 7.84 -7.12 -4.17
N LEU A 247 7.23 -8.27 -3.90
CA LEU A 247 7.83 -9.32 -3.08
C LEU A 247 8.98 -10.09 -3.76
N GLN A 248 9.13 -9.95 -5.08
CA GLN A 248 10.21 -10.57 -5.87
C GLN A 248 11.39 -9.63 -6.15
N THR A 249 11.20 -8.32 -5.88
CA THR A 249 12.23 -7.30 -6.03
C THR A 249 13.18 -7.24 -4.86
#